data_0369c0d2b34e175479578aae89a0a92a
#
_entry.id   0369c0d2b34e175479578aae89a0a92a
#
_cell.length_a   1.000
_cell.length_b   1.000
_cell.length_c   1.000
_cell.angle_alpha   90.00
_cell.angle_beta   90.00
_cell.angle_gamma   90.00
#
_symmetry.space_group_name_H-M   'P 1'
#
loop_
_entity.id
_entity.type
_entity.pdbx_description
1 polymer ?
#
loop_
_entity_poly.entity_id
_entity_poly.type
_entity_poly.pdbx_seq_one_letter_code
_entity_poly.pdbx_strand_id
1 'polypeptide(L)'
;FLLNCHDEKGVHQLYELSSRAWLRSYMFRGLRRRPTFYSDIEEIIGKEPGHVVGSSACLGGYLPHLILEGNFAKAKRFINWCVKIFGEGNFFLECQPCLEDNEEQITVNKALWALHEEMNVPIIVTTDAHYMEEKDKEIHKAYLNSKDGGDTREADAFYATAHLFTPKELRNALHICFDDEQIDVLFQTTNEIADRVETFSLKKTTQVPALPSLPSFHITHQYQPYYSKY
;
A
#
# COMPACT_ATOMS: atom_id res chain seq x y z
N PHE A 1 1.16 4.59 -3.42
CA PHE A 1 1.56 3.21 -3.68
C PHE A 1 1.45 2.36 -2.42
N LEU A 2 1.37 1.04 -2.59
CA LEU A 2 1.21 0.07 -1.53
C LEU A 2 2.54 -0.64 -1.29
N LEU A 3 2.84 -1.03 -0.04
CA LEU A 3 4.06 -1.75 0.33
C LEU A 3 3.72 -3.06 1.02
N ASN A 4 4.31 -4.14 0.54
CA ASN A 4 4.26 -5.47 1.14
C ASN A 4 5.68 -5.99 1.36
N CYS A 5 5.88 -6.89 2.30
CA CYS A 5 7.15 -7.57 2.50
C CYS A 5 6.99 -9.08 2.23
N HIS A 6 8.05 -9.70 1.75
CA HIS A 6 8.05 -11.14 1.51
C HIS A 6 8.99 -11.92 2.44
N ASP A 7 9.78 -11.24 3.24
CA ASP A 7 10.68 -11.82 4.23
C ASP A 7 10.72 -11.04 5.56
N GLU A 8 11.38 -11.57 6.56
CA GLU A 8 11.49 -10.97 7.89
C GLU A 8 12.23 -9.61 7.85
N LYS A 9 13.19 -9.44 6.96
CA LYS A 9 13.94 -8.19 6.83
C LYS A 9 13.06 -7.08 6.28
N GLY A 10 12.21 -7.38 5.29
CA GLY A 10 11.19 -6.46 4.79
C GLY A 10 10.22 -6.02 5.88
N VAL A 11 9.82 -6.93 6.79
CA VAL A 11 9.01 -6.57 7.97
C VAL A 11 9.70 -5.51 8.82
N HIS A 12 11.02 -5.68 9.09
CA HIS A 12 11.77 -4.68 9.87
C HIS A 12 11.88 -3.34 9.17
N GLN A 13 12.07 -3.33 7.84
CA GLN A 13 12.05 -2.10 7.04
C GLN A 13 10.70 -1.38 7.14
N LEU A 14 9.59 -2.11 7.05
CA LEU A 14 8.23 -1.54 7.19
C LEU A 14 7.96 -1.04 8.62
N TYR A 15 8.46 -1.73 9.65
CA TYR A 15 8.36 -1.25 11.04
C TYR A 15 9.14 0.05 11.24
N GLU A 16 10.31 0.18 10.65
CA GLU A 16 11.09 1.41 10.75
C GLU A 16 10.40 2.58 10.03
N LEU A 17 9.87 2.36 8.82
CA LEU A 17 9.08 3.37 8.10
C LEU A 17 7.86 3.82 8.92
N SER A 18 7.10 2.88 9.46
CA SER A 18 5.94 3.16 10.30
C SER A 18 6.33 3.96 11.55
N SER A 19 7.40 3.57 12.22
CA SER A 19 7.90 4.25 13.40
C SER A 19 8.31 5.70 13.10
N ARG A 20 9.04 5.94 12.01
CA ARG A 20 9.40 7.29 11.56
C ARG A 20 8.17 8.15 11.26
N ALA A 21 7.17 7.58 10.56
CA ALA A 21 5.93 8.27 10.26
C ALA A 21 5.15 8.65 11.54
N TRP A 22 5.11 7.77 12.54
CA TRP A 22 4.48 8.05 13.83
C TRP A 22 5.21 9.14 14.63
N LEU A 23 6.53 9.13 14.67
CA LEU A 23 7.34 10.16 15.34
C LEU A 23 7.14 11.55 14.73
N ARG A 24 6.85 11.64 13.42
CA ARG A 24 6.58 12.87 12.67
C ARG A 24 5.09 13.19 12.56
N SER A 25 4.24 12.49 13.32
CA SER A 25 2.80 12.70 13.24
C SER A 25 2.40 14.10 13.70
N TYR A 26 1.41 14.69 13.02
CA TYR A 26 0.85 15.99 13.37
C TYR A 26 -0.67 15.99 13.21
N MET A 27 -1.33 16.98 13.84
CA MET A 27 -2.78 17.16 13.70
C MET A 27 -3.07 18.13 12.54
N PHE A 28 -3.96 17.72 11.66
CA PHE A 28 -4.47 18.56 10.58
C PHE A 28 -5.96 18.31 10.37
N ARG A 29 -6.76 19.37 10.47
CA ARG A 29 -8.23 19.33 10.36
C ARG A 29 -8.87 18.24 11.25
N GLY A 30 -8.43 18.15 12.50
CA GLY A 30 -8.94 17.16 13.47
C GLY A 30 -8.44 15.72 13.29
N LEU A 31 -7.67 15.45 12.25
CA LEU A 31 -7.11 14.12 11.98
C LEU A 31 -5.60 14.09 12.22
N ARG A 32 -5.13 13.00 12.85
CA ARG A 32 -3.70 12.76 13.01
C ARG A 32 -3.12 12.22 11.69
N ARG A 33 -2.21 13.01 11.11
CA ARG A 33 -1.46 12.63 9.90
C ARG A 33 -0.13 12.00 10.27
N ARG A 34 0.29 10.99 9.53
CA ARG A 34 1.53 10.24 9.72
C ARG A 34 2.23 10.17 8.37
N PRO A 35 3.00 11.20 8.00
CA PRO A 35 3.63 11.26 6.68
C PRO A 35 4.81 10.31 6.59
N THR A 36 4.89 9.57 5.49
CA THR A 36 6.10 8.87 5.05
C THR A 36 6.71 9.68 3.92
N PHE A 37 7.96 10.11 4.07
CA PHE A 37 8.64 10.88 3.04
C PHE A 37 9.40 9.96 2.07
N TYR A 38 9.57 10.40 0.83
CA TYR A 38 10.38 9.68 -0.16
C TYR A 38 11.79 9.41 0.35
N SER A 39 12.39 10.37 1.05
CA SER A 39 13.72 10.22 1.67
C SER A 39 13.79 9.10 2.70
N ASP A 40 12.70 8.83 3.44
CA ASP A 40 12.67 7.71 4.39
C ASP A 40 12.66 6.37 3.65
N ILE A 41 11.92 6.30 2.55
CA ILE A 41 11.85 5.10 1.71
C ILE A 41 13.22 4.84 1.06
N GLU A 42 13.86 5.88 0.54
CA GLU A 42 15.22 5.81 -0.01
C GLU A 42 16.25 5.34 1.03
N GLU A 43 16.16 5.86 2.24
CA GLU A 43 17.10 5.54 3.30
C GLU A 43 16.91 4.13 3.87
N ILE A 44 15.67 3.66 4.00
CA ILE A 44 15.34 2.39 4.66
C ILE A 44 15.28 1.25 3.64
N ILE A 45 14.51 1.40 2.58
CA ILE A 45 14.33 0.36 1.57
C ILE A 45 15.42 0.46 0.51
N GLY A 46 15.69 1.67 -0.01
CA GLY A 46 16.63 1.87 -1.11
C GLY A 46 18.10 1.56 -0.79
N LYS A 47 18.49 1.56 0.49
CA LYS A 47 19.85 1.12 0.91
C LYS A 47 20.01 -0.40 0.79
N GLU A 48 18.93 -1.13 0.95
CA GLU A 48 18.94 -2.58 0.93
C GLU A 48 17.63 -3.08 0.30
N PRO A 49 17.54 -2.98 -1.05
CA PRO A 49 16.34 -3.35 -1.80
C PRO A 49 16.15 -4.86 -1.86
N GLY A 50 14.97 -5.28 -2.29
CA GLY A 50 14.70 -6.70 -2.56
C GLY A 50 13.92 -7.42 -1.45
N HIS A 51 13.61 -6.77 -0.33
CA HIS A 51 12.86 -7.33 0.81
C HIS A 51 11.42 -6.83 0.90
N VAL A 52 11.15 -5.68 0.27
CA VAL A 52 9.84 -5.06 0.19
C VAL A 52 9.42 -4.96 -1.27
N VAL A 53 8.20 -5.34 -1.56
CA VAL A 53 7.56 -5.13 -2.85
C VAL A 53 6.63 -3.93 -2.78
N GLY A 54 6.65 -3.11 -3.84
CA GLY A 54 5.76 -1.98 -4.00
C GLY A 54 4.80 -2.16 -5.16
N SER A 55 3.60 -1.59 -5.08
CA SER A 55 2.69 -1.49 -6.23
C SER A 55 2.14 -0.08 -6.41
N SER A 56 1.62 0.21 -7.62
CA SER A 56 1.03 1.50 -7.94
C SER A 56 -0.26 1.80 -7.19
N ALA A 57 -0.85 0.80 -6.54
CA ALA A 57 -2.13 0.84 -5.84
C ALA A 57 -3.34 1.22 -6.74
N CYS A 58 -4.46 1.66 -6.15
CA CYS A 58 -5.73 1.95 -6.81
C CYS A 58 -5.75 3.33 -7.50
N LEU A 59 -6.91 3.72 -8.05
CA LEU A 59 -7.12 5.04 -8.70
C LEU A 59 -6.69 6.22 -7.83
N GLY A 60 -6.78 6.12 -6.51
CA GLY A 60 -6.29 7.13 -5.56
C GLY A 60 -4.77 7.21 -5.46
N GLY A 61 -4.03 6.36 -6.17
CA GLY A 61 -2.57 6.33 -6.18
C GLY A 61 -1.95 7.47 -6.99
N TYR A 62 -0.68 7.76 -6.73
CA TYR A 62 0.03 8.83 -7.40
C TYR A 62 0.24 8.56 -8.90
N LEU A 63 0.57 7.33 -9.28
CA LEU A 63 0.76 6.96 -10.69
C LEU A 63 -0.54 7.05 -11.50
N PRO A 64 -1.69 6.50 -11.05
CA PRO A 64 -2.97 6.71 -11.72
C PRO A 64 -3.34 8.18 -11.93
N HIS A 65 -3.12 9.05 -10.94
CA HIS A 65 -3.35 10.48 -11.09
C HIS A 65 -2.50 11.10 -12.22
N LEU A 66 -1.21 10.75 -12.30
CA LEU A 66 -0.34 11.23 -13.37
C LEU A 66 -0.80 10.75 -14.76
N ILE A 67 -1.34 9.54 -14.83
CA ILE A 67 -1.89 8.97 -16.08
C ILE A 67 -3.13 9.76 -16.50
N LEU A 68 -4.08 9.99 -15.59
CA LEU A 68 -5.30 10.74 -15.85
C LEU A 68 -5.03 12.21 -16.21
N GLU A 69 -3.97 12.80 -15.64
CA GLU A 69 -3.48 14.13 -16.03
C GLU A 69 -2.74 14.14 -17.39
N GLY A 70 -2.51 12.99 -18.02
CA GLY A 70 -1.72 12.87 -19.25
C GLY A 70 -0.22 13.11 -19.06
N ASN A 71 0.28 13.11 -17.82
CA ASN A 71 1.68 13.43 -17.51
C ASN A 71 2.58 12.18 -17.53
N PHE A 72 2.66 11.52 -18.67
CA PHE A 72 3.43 10.28 -18.85
C PHE A 72 4.93 10.45 -18.60
N ALA A 73 5.50 11.61 -18.87
CA ALA A 73 6.91 11.87 -18.58
C ALA A 73 7.21 11.79 -17.07
N LYS A 74 6.30 12.30 -16.24
CA LYS A 74 6.43 12.23 -14.78
C LYS A 74 6.09 10.83 -14.27
N ALA A 75 5.11 10.17 -14.87
CA ALA A 75 4.76 8.78 -14.59
C ALA A 75 5.96 7.83 -14.76
N LYS A 76 6.65 7.91 -15.90
CA LYS A 76 7.85 7.10 -16.17
C LYS A 76 9.00 7.40 -15.21
N ARG A 77 9.22 8.68 -14.85
CA ARG A 77 10.22 9.02 -13.83
C ARG A 77 9.89 8.42 -12.46
N PHE A 78 8.63 8.44 -12.09
CA PHE A 78 8.18 7.83 -10.83
C PHE A 78 8.37 6.30 -10.84
N ILE A 79 8.00 5.62 -11.92
CA ILE A 79 8.22 4.18 -12.09
C ILE A 79 9.70 3.84 -11.98
N ASN A 80 10.58 4.58 -12.70
CA ASN A 80 12.02 4.37 -12.62
C ASN A 80 12.57 4.58 -11.21
N TRP A 81 12.06 5.58 -10.47
CA TRP A 81 12.40 5.79 -9.07
C TRP A 81 11.97 4.58 -8.22
N CYS A 82 10.74 4.08 -8.39
CA CYS A 82 10.26 2.91 -7.68
C CYS A 82 11.11 1.65 -7.97
N VAL A 83 11.39 1.37 -9.25
CA VAL A 83 12.24 0.23 -9.64
C VAL A 83 13.62 0.31 -9.00
N LYS A 84 14.22 1.51 -8.98
CA LYS A 84 15.52 1.74 -8.32
C LYS A 84 15.46 1.46 -6.81
N ILE A 85 14.39 1.89 -6.13
CA ILE A 85 14.27 1.81 -4.67
C ILE A 85 13.94 0.39 -4.20
N PHE A 86 12.98 -0.26 -4.86
CA PHE A 86 12.54 -1.62 -4.46
C PHE A 86 13.46 -2.71 -5.03
N GLY A 87 14.24 -2.39 -6.05
CA GLY A 87 15.01 -3.35 -6.84
C GLY A 87 14.20 -3.87 -8.02
N GLU A 88 14.90 -4.32 -9.05
CA GLU A 88 14.30 -4.89 -10.25
C GLU A 88 13.38 -6.07 -9.90
N GLY A 89 12.19 -6.10 -10.48
CA GLY A 89 11.17 -7.12 -10.22
C GLY A 89 10.45 -7.00 -8.86
N ASN A 90 10.66 -5.92 -8.10
CA ASN A 90 9.97 -5.68 -6.82
C ASN A 90 9.06 -4.45 -6.80
N PHE A 91 8.85 -3.81 -7.95
CA PHE A 91 7.81 -2.82 -8.12
C PHE A 91 6.84 -3.28 -9.22
N PHE A 92 5.54 -3.21 -8.95
CA PHE A 92 4.48 -3.72 -9.81
C PHE A 92 3.52 -2.62 -10.19
N LEU A 93 3.14 -2.60 -11.47
CA LEU A 93 2.00 -1.83 -11.93
C LEU A 93 0.73 -2.62 -11.58
N GLU A 94 -0.24 -1.96 -10.94
CA GLU A 94 -1.42 -2.64 -10.38
C GLU A 94 -2.68 -2.26 -11.14
N CYS A 95 -3.28 -3.23 -11.82
CA CYS A 95 -4.58 -3.13 -12.48
C CYS A 95 -5.70 -3.62 -11.55
N GLN A 96 -6.90 -3.09 -11.75
CA GLN A 96 -8.08 -3.43 -10.97
C GLN A 96 -9.29 -3.66 -11.87
N PRO A 97 -10.26 -4.53 -11.47
CA PRO A 97 -11.51 -4.68 -12.20
C PRO A 97 -12.30 -3.38 -12.20
N CYS A 98 -13.10 -3.17 -13.23
CA CYS A 98 -13.96 -1.99 -13.33
C CYS A 98 -15.28 -2.34 -14.00
N LEU A 99 -16.25 -1.44 -13.88
CA LEU A 99 -17.47 -1.46 -14.67
C LEU A 99 -17.23 -0.82 -16.04
N GLU A 100 -18.08 -1.13 -17.01
CA GLU A 100 -17.98 -0.61 -18.39
C GLU A 100 -18.11 0.91 -18.48
N ASP A 101 -18.77 1.55 -17.53
CA ASP A 101 -18.96 3.00 -17.44
C ASP A 101 -17.85 3.73 -16.62
N ASN A 102 -16.90 2.98 -16.06
CA ASN A 102 -15.77 3.58 -15.33
C ASN A 102 -14.61 3.93 -16.28
N GLU A 103 -14.77 5.02 -17.02
CA GLU A 103 -13.79 5.48 -18.01
C GLU A 103 -12.40 5.75 -17.42
N GLU A 104 -12.31 6.24 -16.18
CA GLU A 104 -11.03 6.52 -15.51
C GLU A 104 -10.25 5.23 -15.25
N GLN A 105 -10.89 4.21 -14.68
CA GLN A 105 -10.23 2.93 -14.41
C GLN A 105 -9.83 2.22 -15.72
N ILE A 106 -10.69 2.27 -16.74
CA ILE A 106 -10.38 1.72 -18.07
C ILE A 106 -9.15 2.42 -18.66
N THR A 107 -9.11 3.75 -18.59
CA THR A 107 -7.98 4.55 -19.08
C THR A 107 -6.69 4.20 -18.35
N VAL A 108 -6.74 4.12 -17.02
CA VAL A 108 -5.58 3.77 -16.19
C VAL A 108 -5.11 2.36 -16.49
N ASN A 109 -5.99 1.36 -16.52
CA ASN A 109 -5.63 -0.03 -16.81
C ASN A 109 -4.91 -0.18 -18.16
N LYS A 110 -5.44 0.43 -19.21
CA LYS A 110 -4.83 0.41 -20.55
C LYS A 110 -3.47 1.11 -20.59
N ALA A 111 -3.35 2.25 -19.90
CA ALA A 111 -2.10 2.97 -19.80
C ALA A 111 -1.03 2.22 -18.99
N LEU A 112 -1.43 1.54 -17.91
CA LEU A 112 -0.54 0.68 -17.12
C LEU A 112 -0.02 -0.49 -17.93
N TRP A 113 -0.88 -1.11 -18.76
CA TRP A 113 -0.44 -2.16 -19.69
C TRP A 113 0.60 -1.62 -20.69
N ALA A 114 0.35 -0.49 -21.33
CA ALA A 114 1.30 0.12 -22.24
C ALA A 114 2.63 0.47 -21.57
N LEU A 115 2.60 0.95 -20.31
CA LEU A 115 3.80 1.23 -19.51
C LEU A 115 4.54 -0.07 -19.12
N HIS A 116 3.81 -1.15 -18.84
CA HIS A 116 4.39 -2.49 -18.61
C HIS A 116 5.23 -2.93 -19.82
N GLU A 117 4.64 -2.88 -21.02
CA GLU A 117 5.33 -3.29 -22.24
C GLU A 117 6.53 -2.38 -22.56
N GLU A 118 6.35 -1.06 -22.43
CA GLU A 118 7.40 -0.09 -22.79
C GLU A 118 8.58 -0.12 -21.82
N MET A 119 8.32 -0.26 -20.52
CA MET A 119 9.34 -0.12 -19.48
C MET A 119 9.83 -1.46 -18.92
N ASN A 120 9.27 -2.56 -19.36
CA ASN A 120 9.53 -3.91 -18.83
C ASN A 120 9.39 -4.02 -17.31
N VAL A 121 8.35 -3.35 -16.75
CA VAL A 121 8.02 -3.38 -15.33
C VAL A 121 6.86 -4.36 -15.12
N PRO A 122 6.96 -5.32 -14.20
CA PRO A 122 5.91 -6.34 -14.03
C PRO A 122 4.57 -5.71 -13.65
N ILE A 123 3.48 -6.37 -14.08
CA ILE A 123 2.10 -5.92 -13.90
C ILE A 123 1.28 -6.99 -13.18
N ILE A 124 0.42 -6.58 -12.27
CA ILE A 124 -0.43 -7.45 -11.44
C ILE A 124 -1.89 -7.01 -11.49
N VAL A 125 -2.75 -7.87 -11.01
CA VAL A 125 -4.14 -7.55 -10.73
C VAL A 125 -4.47 -7.74 -9.26
N THR A 126 -5.22 -6.79 -8.68
CA THR A 126 -5.83 -6.90 -7.36
C THR A 126 -7.30 -6.52 -7.43
N THR A 127 -8.06 -6.87 -6.41
CA THR A 127 -9.50 -6.52 -6.34
C THR A 127 -9.75 -5.30 -5.46
N ASP A 128 -8.76 -4.83 -4.72
CA ASP A 128 -8.90 -3.76 -3.72
C ASP A 128 -10.14 -3.97 -2.82
N ALA A 129 -10.31 -5.22 -2.35
CA ALA A 129 -11.52 -5.66 -1.68
C ALA A 129 -11.75 -4.93 -0.35
N HIS A 130 -12.89 -4.26 -0.22
CA HIS A 130 -13.34 -3.54 0.97
C HIS A 130 -14.53 -4.22 1.65
N TYR A 131 -15.18 -5.16 0.96
CA TYR A 131 -16.27 -5.98 1.47
C TYR A 131 -16.26 -7.37 0.80
N MET A 132 -16.98 -8.33 1.38
CA MET A 132 -16.84 -9.73 1.00
C MET A 132 -17.61 -10.07 -0.29
N GLU A 133 -18.88 -9.78 -0.32
CA GLU A 133 -19.75 -10.14 -1.44
C GLU A 133 -20.40 -8.88 -2.04
N GLU A 134 -20.73 -8.92 -3.31
CA GLU A 134 -21.34 -7.77 -4.02
C GLU A 134 -22.58 -7.20 -3.29
N LYS A 135 -23.39 -8.07 -2.67
CA LYS A 135 -24.57 -7.65 -1.86
C LYS A 135 -24.21 -6.82 -0.63
N ASP A 136 -22.96 -6.92 -0.14
CA ASP A 136 -22.49 -6.20 1.06
C ASP A 136 -22.11 -4.74 0.76
N LYS A 137 -22.19 -4.32 -0.50
CA LYS A 137 -21.93 -2.95 -0.96
C LYS A 137 -22.73 -1.91 -0.16
N GLU A 138 -24.02 -2.18 0.09
CA GLU A 138 -24.89 -1.26 0.84
C GLU A 138 -24.48 -1.15 2.32
N ILE A 139 -23.97 -2.23 2.90
CA ILE A 139 -23.45 -2.23 4.29
C ILE A 139 -22.17 -1.36 4.34
N HIS A 140 -21.27 -1.53 3.38
CA HIS A 140 -20.06 -0.72 3.27
C HIS A 140 -20.39 0.76 3.08
N LYS A 141 -21.34 1.08 2.23
CA LYS A 141 -21.86 2.44 2.02
C LYS A 141 -22.43 3.04 3.31
N ALA A 142 -23.24 2.30 4.04
CA ALA A 142 -23.76 2.76 5.34
C ALA A 142 -22.65 3.04 6.35
N TYR A 143 -21.60 2.19 6.37
CA TYR A 143 -20.42 2.40 7.20
C TYR A 143 -19.65 3.69 6.86
N LEU A 144 -19.42 3.95 5.57
CA LEU A 144 -18.75 5.18 5.13
C LEU A 144 -19.56 6.42 5.51
N ASN A 145 -20.87 6.39 5.29
CA ASN A 145 -21.78 7.49 5.65
C ASN A 145 -21.79 7.79 7.14
N SER A 146 -21.67 6.77 7.99
CA SER A 146 -21.65 6.96 9.44
C SER A 146 -20.40 7.71 9.92
N LYS A 147 -19.31 7.70 9.15
CA LYS A 147 -18.05 8.37 9.52
C LYS A 147 -17.97 9.81 9.04
N ASP A 148 -18.44 10.10 7.85
CA ASP A 148 -18.15 11.37 7.18
C ASP A 148 -19.33 12.34 7.13
N GLY A 149 -20.54 11.91 7.54
CA GLY A 149 -21.73 12.77 7.64
C GLY A 149 -22.15 13.41 6.30
N GLY A 150 -21.74 12.84 5.15
CA GLY A 150 -21.70 13.58 3.94
C GLY A 150 -22.02 12.86 2.65
N ASP A 151 -21.52 13.39 1.59
CA ASP A 151 -21.86 13.13 0.21
C ASP A 151 -21.24 11.81 -0.29
N THR A 152 -22.08 10.83 -0.61
CA THR A 152 -21.69 9.44 -0.91
C THR A 152 -21.55 9.13 -2.38
N ARG A 153 -21.81 10.07 -3.29
CA ARG A 153 -21.87 9.79 -4.73
C ARG A 153 -20.52 9.40 -5.33
N GLU A 154 -19.43 10.03 -4.92
CA GLU A 154 -18.08 9.65 -5.35
C GLU A 154 -17.65 8.31 -4.76
N ALA A 155 -18.01 8.06 -3.49
CA ALA A 155 -17.70 6.79 -2.83
C ALA A 155 -18.41 5.60 -3.49
N ASP A 156 -19.65 5.77 -3.97
CA ASP A 156 -20.42 4.71 -4.62
C ASP A 156 -19.77 4.21 -5.92
N ALA A 157 -19.30 5.12 -6.75
CA ALA A 157 -18.63 4.75 -8.01
C ALA A 157 -17.24 4.11 -7.74
N PHE A 158 -16.48 4.68 -6.81
CA PHE A 158 -15.14 4.20 -6.46
C PHE A 158 -15.16 2.76 -5.90
N TYR A 159 -16.13 2.45 -5.03
CA TYR A 159 -16.22 1.13 -4.40
C TYR A 159 -17.18 0.16 -5.11
N ALA A 160 -17.62 0.47 -6.33
CA ALA A 160 -18.59 -0.36 -7.05
C ALA A 160 -18.12 -1.80 -7.29
N THR A 161 -16.83 -2.01 -7.49
CA THR A 161 -16.19 -3.31 -7.76
C THR A 161 -15.25 -3.76 -6.63
N ALA A 162 -15.40 -3.21 -5.42
CA ALA A 162 -14.48 -3.47 -4.30
C ALA A 162 -14.88 -4.68 -3.43
N HIS A 163 -15.54 -5.69 -4.01
CA HIS A 163 -15.79 -6.97 -3.34
C HIS A 163 -14.68 -8.00 -3.63
N LEU A 164 -14.70 -9.09 -2.89
CA LEU A 164 -13.77 -10.19 -3.12
C LEU A 164 -14.26 -11.05 -4.29
N PHE A 165 -13.61 -10.91 -5.43
CA PHE A 165 -13.91 -11.67 -6.64
C PHE A 165 -13.43 -13.11 -6.55
N THR A 166 -14.20 -14.05 -7.08
CA THR A 166 -13.65 -15.35 -7.49
C THR A 166 -12.76 -15.17 -8.74
N PRO A 167 -11.81 -16.09 -9.00
CA PRO A 167 -10.97 -16.00 -10.21
C PRO A 167 -11.77 -15.90 -11.51
N LYS A 168 -12.93 -16.56 -11.58
CA LYS A 168 -13.79 -16.52 -12.77
C LYS A 168 -14.47 -15.16 -12.94
N GLU A 169 -15.00 -14.59 -11.86
CA GLU A 169 -15.61 -13.25 -11.87
C GLU A 169 -14.58 -12.20 -12.22
N LEU A 170 -13.38 -12.27 -11.62
CA LEU A 170 -12.30 -11.35 -11.91
C LEU A 170 -11.90 -11.39 -13.39
N ARG A 171 -11.72 -12.60 -13.97
CA ARG A 171 -11.43 -12.76 -15.39
C ARG A 171 -12.50 -12.09 -16.26
N ASN A 172 -13.77 -12.31 -15.95
CA ASN A 172 -14.88 -11.71 -16.70
C ASN A 172 -14.85 -10.16 -16.63
N ALA A 173 -14.59 -9.59 -15.44
CA ALA A 173 -14.51 -8.15 -15.26
C ALA A 173 -13.31 -7.52 -15.98
N LEU A 174 -12.19 -8.24 -16.08
CA LEU A 174 -10.98 -7.76 -16.74
C LEU A 174 -11.11 -7.72 -18.28
N HIS A 175 -12.01 -8.50 -18.88
CA HIS A 175 -12.26 -8.47 -20.34
C HIS A 175 -12.74 -7.09 -20.85
N ILE A 176 -13.18 -6.20 -19.98
CA ILE A 176 -13.46 -4.81 -20.34
C ILE A 176 -12.20 -4.09 -20.86
N CYS A 177 -11.01 -4.46 -20.33
CA CYS A 177 -9.75 -3.78 -20.61
C CYS A 177 -8.73 -4.64 -21.35
N PHE A 178 -8.79 -5.97 -21.20
CA PHE A 178 -7.73 -6.91 -21.55
C PHE A 178 -8.25 -8.12 -22.30
N ASP A 179 -7.42 -8.71 -23.16
CA ASP A 179 -7.66 -10.01 -23.76
C ASP A 179 -7.23 -11.16 -22.84
N ASP A 180 -7.46 -12.40 -23.27
CA ASP A 180 -7.15 -13.60 -22.47
C ASP A 180 -5.66 -13.74 -22.15
N GLU A 181 -4.77 -13.44 -23.11
CA GLU A 181 -3.32 -13.55 -22.95
C GLU A 181 -2.82 -12.52 -21.90
N GLN A 182 -3.34 -11.31 -21.97
CA GLN A 182 -3.03 -10.24 -21.01
C GLN A 182 -3.53 -10.61 -19.60
N ILE A 183 -4.74 -11.16 -19.49
CA ILE A 183 -5.31 -11.59 -18.21
C ILE A 183 -4.49 -12.74 -17.61
N ASP A 184 -4.02 -13.67 -18.42
CA ASP A 184 -3.16 -14.76 -17.95
C ASP A 184 -1.84 -14.23 -17.39
N VAL A 185 -1.21 -13.23 -18.03
CA VAL A 185 -0.02 -12.54 -17.50
C VAL A 185 -0.31 -11.89 -16.14
N LEU A 186 -1.43 -11.16 -16.02
CA LEU A 186 -1.84 -10.53 -14.76
C LEU A 186 -1.98 -11.55 -13.63
N PHE A 187 -2.65 -12.67 -13.86
CA PHE A 187 -2.84 -13.72 -12.86
C PHE A 187 -1.54 -14.42 -12.51
N GLN A 188 -0.73 -14.76 -13.52
CA GLN A 188 0.57 -15.41 -13.29
C GLN A 188 1.46 -14.53 -12.43
N THR A 189 1.67 -13.27 -12.79
CA THR A 189 2.54 -12.33 -12.05
C THR A 189 2.03 -12.11 -10.63
N THR A 190 0.71 -12.05 -10.43
CA THR A 190 0.13 -11.93 -9.08
C THR A 190 0.44 -13.16 -8.22
N ASN A 191 0.33 -14.37 -8.78
CA ASN A 191 0.67 -15.60 -8.07
C ASN A 191 2.16 -15.70 -7.75
N GLU A 192 3.03 -15.26 -8.66
CA GLU A 192 4.50 -15.25 -8.45
C GLU A 192 4.90 -14.42 -7.23
N ILE A 193 4.18 -13.33 -6.92
CA ILE A 193 4.43 -12.58 -5.68
C ILE A 193 4.10 -13.44 -4.45
N ALA A 194 2.96 -14.13 -4.47
CA ALA A 194 2.56 -14.99 -3.36
C ALA A 194 3.56 -16.13 -3.12
N ASP A 195 4.08 -16.71 -4.19
CA ASP A 195 5.05 -17.81 -4.14
C ASP A 195 6.42 -17.35 -3.59
N ARG A 196 6.74 -16.06 -3.68
CA ARG A 196 7.97 -15.48 -3.15
C ARG A 196 7.93 -15.22 -1.64
N VAL A 197 6.78 -15.30 -1.01
CA VAL A 197 6.63 -15.03 0.42
C VAL A 197 7.25 -16.15 1.24
N GLU A 198 8.27 -15.83 2.03
CA GLU A 198 8.91 -16.76 2.95
C GLU A 198 8.06 -17.03 4.19
N THR A 199 8.15 -18.23 4.73
CA THR A 199 7.50 -18.55 5.99
C THR A 199 8.31 -17.98 7.17
N PHE A 200 7.76 -17.00 7.86
CA PHE A 200 8.36 -16.43 9.06
C PHE A 200 7.29 -16.17 10.15
N SER A 201 7.74 -15.97 11.39
CA SER A 201 6.85 -15.69 12.51
C SER A 201 7.07 -14.30 13.07
N LEU A 202 5.99 -13.51 13.14
CA LEU A 202 6.00 -12.22 13.84
C LEU A 202 5.97 -12.39 15.37
N LYS A 203 5.64 -13.60 15.85
CA LYS A 203 5.63 -13.90 17.28
C LYS A 203 7.06 -14.09 17.79
N LYS A 204 7.56 -13.14 18.56
CA LYS A 204 8.86 -13.20 19.23
C LYS A 204 8.68 -13.48 20.74
N THR A 205 9.74 -13.95 21.37
CA THR A 205 9.78 -14.02 22.85
C THR A 205 9.66 -12.62 23.45
N THR A 206 8.98 -12.52 24.58
CA THR A 206 8.86 -11.26 25.31
C THR A 206 10.25 -10.71 25.62
N GLN A 207 10.54 -9.51 25.16
CA GLN A 207 11.77 -8.79 25.46
C GLN A 207 11.47 -7.64 26.41
N VAL A 208 12.12 -7.63 27.54
CA VAL A 208 12.08 -6.49 28.46
C VAL A 208 13.13 -5.49 28.00
N PRO A 209 12.76 -4.23 27.71
CA PRO A 209 13.74 -3.22 27.34
C PRO A 209 14.79 -3.06 28.44
N ALA A 210 16.04 -3.30 28.11
CA ALA A 210 17.16 -3.01 29.01
C ALA A 210 17.69 -1.60 28.70
N LEU A 211 17.70 -0.73 29.71
CA LEU A 211 18.40 0.53 29.62
C LEU A 211 19.89 0.28 29.84
N PRO A 212 20.76 0.62 28.88
CA PRO A 212 22.20 0.34 28.99
C PRO A 212 22.87 1.12 30.13
N SER A 213 22.30 2.24 30.51
CA SER A 213 22.65 2.98 31.72
C SER A 213 21.46 3.84 32.14
N LEU A 214 21.11 3.84 33.40
CA LEU A 214 20.24 4.87 33.94
C LEU A 214 21.11 6.12 34.18
N PRO A 215 20.68 7.30 33.73
CA PRO A 215 21.33 8.53 34.16
C PRO A 215 21.29 8.58 35.70
N SER A 216 22.38 9.00 36.33
CA SER A 216 22.40 9.16 37.78
C SER A 216 21.31 10.17 38.17
N PHE A 217 20.28 9.67 38.83
CA PHE A 217 19.22 10.51 39.37
C PHE A 217 19.70 11.16 40.65
N HIS A 218 19.94 12.45 40.64
CA HIS A 218 19.98 13.25 41.86
C HIS A 218 18.54 13.60 42.25
N ILE A 219 17.97 12.78 43.17
CA ILE A 219 16.70 13.14 43.79
C ILE A 219 16.93 14.43 44.60
N THR A 220 16.28 15.49 44.17
CA THR A 220 16.35 16.76 44.94
C THR A 220 15.78 16.54 46.34
N HIS A 221 16.36 17.16 47.34
CA HIS A 221 15.97 17.06 48.76
C HIS A 221 14.45 17.17 49.03
N GLN A 222 13.77 17.89 48.20
CA GLN A 222 12.33 18.12 48.26
C GLN A 222 11.50 16.84 48.00
N TYR A 223 12.00 15.85 47.24
CA TYR A 223 11.31 14.59 46.91
C TYR A 223 11.81 13.40 47.72
N GLN A 224 12.88 13.51 48.45
CA GLN A 224 13.48 12.47 49.27
C GLN A 224 12.48 11.83 50.28
N PRO A 225 11.57 12.60 50.94
CA PRO A 225 10.59 11.99 51.83
C PRO A 225 9.59 11.05 51.17
N TYR A 226 9.36 11.20 49.88
CA TYR A 226 8.41 10.35 49.14
C TYR A 226 9.03 9.01 48.74
N TYR A 227 10.35 8.94 48.55
CA TYR A 227 11.08 7.74 48.14
C TYR A 227 11.67 6.96 49.31
N SER A 228 11.81 7.54 50.46
CA SER A 228 12.29 6.86 51.68
C SER A 228 11.29 5.89 52.33
N LYS A 229 10.07 5.75 51.74
CA LYS A 229 9.02 4.86 52.20
C LYS A 229 8.92 3.57 51.39
N TYR A 230 9.70 3.40 50.38
CA TYR A 230 9.76 2.22 49.51
C TYR A 230 11.21 1.76 49.37
#